data_b63b420a0116aed73b902d6d37cf99f2
#
_entry.id   b63b420a0116aed73b902d6d37cf99f2
#
_cell.length_a   1.000
_cell.length_b   1.000
_cell.length_c   1.000
_cell.angle_alpha   90.00
_cell.angle_beta   90.00
_cell.angle_gamma   90.00
#
_symmetry.space_group_name_H-M   'P 1'
#
loop_
_entity.id
_entity.type
_entity.pdbx_description
1 polymer ?
#
loop_
_entity_poly.entity_id
_entity_poly.type
_entity_poly.pdbx_seq_one_letter_code
_entity_poly.pdbx_strand_id
1 'polypeptide(L)'
;MIWYRIGESLIHTESAPCADVPALVLLTTEELEKRPDLPGLEKVLEHTPSVRGARTCRAEVRPDCLSGTLVLPRKGKDGVRAAYGLLVTQNRIVLAAAYAAYLLRRLPPLTSGESCVRMEKNTEGDLALNALELDTVLLSPDRTCLEILDQTLLPGEVKTLHLSDMRDIWEAIYSLRVRGAPAIGVCAGYALALAASQIETEDKDVFFARLRETKEYLASARPTAVNLFWALDRMWQTAEAHAGESIPAIRETLFAEAQRIRDEDVAISRSIGELGFALLHHGDGILTHCNAGTLATAKYGTATAPMYIALEHGWNDLRVYCDETRPLLQGARLTALEMHAAGLDTTLLCDNAASSLMQTGKVNIIFVGCDRVARNGDAANKIGTSAVAILAKHYGIPFYVCAPSSTIDMSLASGAEIPIEQRAAEEVTEMWYKKRMAPEGVGVYNPAFDVTDHSLITGIITERGICTAPFEDAFRALGF
;
A
#
# COMPACT_ATOMS: atom_id res chain seq x y z
N MET A 1 -9.91 -13.39 16.03
CA MET A 1 -8.82 -14.37 15.88
C MET A 1 -7.51 -13.59 15.97
N ILE A 2 -6.70 -13.80 16.98
CA ILE A 2 -5.51 -12.96 17.23
C ILE A 2 -4.26 -13.81 17.01
N TRP A 3 -3.32 -13.28 16.23
CA TRP A 3 -2.06 -13.92 15.93
C TRP A 3 -0.94 -13.30 16.77
N TYR A 4 -0.12 -14.13 17.37
CA TYR A 4 1.08 -13.73 18.11
C TYR A 4 2.32 -14.27 17.42
N ARG A 5 3.31 -13.43 17.21
CA ARG A 5 4.61 -13.84 16.69
C ARG A 5 5.56 -14.10 17.83
N ILE A 6 6.18 -15.29 17.82
CA ILE A 6 7.17 -15.69 18.82
C ILE A 6 8.33 -16.31 18.07
N GLY A 7 9.44 -15.58 18.00
CA GLY A 7 10.54 -15.94 17.12
C GLY A 7 10.06 -16.07 15.67
N GLU A 8 10.30 -17.23 15.05
CA GLU A 8 9.87 -17.52 13.67
C GLU A 8 8.46 -18.14 13.56
N SER A 9 7.77 -18.34 14.68
CA SER A 9 6.47 -19.04 14.72
C SER A 9 5.32 -18.06 14.97
N LEU A 10 4.19 -18.30 14.27
CA LEU A 10 2.93 -17.59 14.46
C LEU A 10 1.98 -18.43 15.29
N ILE A 11 1.42 -17.85 16.34
CA ILE A 11 0.42 -18.47 17.21
C ILE A 11 -0.90 -17.73 17.07
N HIS A 12 -1.97 -18.47 16.94
CA HIS A 12 -3.31 -18.01 16.73
C HIS A 12 -4.23 -18.40 17.88
N THR A 13 -5.08 -17.49 18.36
CA THR A 13 -6.06 -17.76 19.42
C THR A 13 -7.47 -17.36 18.98
N GLU A 14 -8.48 -18.15 19.37
CA GLU A 14 -9.89 -17.89 19.06
C GLU A 14 -10.52 -16.78 19.93
N SER A 15 -9.89 -16.42 21.02
CA SER A 15 -10.32 -15.31 21.88
C SER A 15 -9.13 -14.45 22.25
N ALA A 16 -9.35 -13.13 22.35
CA ALA A 16 -8.33 -12.22 22.85
C ALA A 16 -7.87 -12.73 24.21
N PRO A 17 -6.59 -13.07 24.40
CA PRO A 17 -6.04 -13.17 25.73
C PRO A 17 -6.20 -11.80 26.36
N CYS A 18 -6.40 -11.77 27.66
CA CYS A 18 -6.46 -10.52 28.41
C CYS A 18 -5.37 -9.57 27.90
N ALA A 19 -5.68 -8.31 27.70
CA ALA A 19 -4.80 -7.27 27.10
C ALA A 19 -3.40 -7.13 27.76
N ASP A 20 -3.08 -7.98 28.70
CA ASP A 20 -1.93 -7.94 29.58
C ASP A 20 -0.93 -9.10 29.36
N VAL A 21 -0.98 -9.85 28.24
CA VAL A 21 -0.03 -10.94 27.96
C VAL A 21 1.04 -10.49 26.95
N PRO A 22 2.24 -10.13 27.38
CA PRO A 22 3.20 -9.46 26.50
C PRO A 22 4.06 -10.40 25.65
N ALA A 23 4.22 -11.68 25.95
CA ALA A 23 5.01 -12.59 25.12
C ALA A 23 4.66 -14.06 25.35
N LEU A 24 4.65 -14.83 24.30
CA LEU A 24 4.67 -16.27 24.25
C LEU A 24 6.08 -16.73 23.83
N VAL A 25 6.73 -17.61 24.56
CA VAL A 25 8.05 -18.16 24.24
C VAL A 25 7.87 -19.61 23.81
N LEU A 26 8.33 -19.92 22.60
CA LEU A 26 8.37 -21.28 22.07
C LEU A 26 9.73 -21.88 22.36
N LEU A 27 9.76 -22.95 23.13
CA LEU A 27 10.98 -23.70 23.42
C LEU A 27 10.81 -25.13 22.93
N THR A 28 11.86 -25.71 22.38
CA THR A 28 11.96 -27.14 22.14
C THR A 28 12.16 -27.86 23.49
N THR A 29 11.85 -29.14 23.54
CA THR A 29 12.12 -29.95 24.76
C THR A 29 13.58 -29.89 25.16
N GLU A 30 14.49 -29.89 24.18
CA GLU A 30 15.94 -29.83 24.41
C GLU A 30 16.39 -28.43 24.94
N GLU A 31 15.73 -27.36 24.51
CA GLU A 31 15.97 -26.01 25.01
C GLU A 31 15.44 -25.83 26.44
N LEU A 32 14.32 -26.47 26.75
CA LEU A 32 13.76 -26.48 28.11
C LEU A 32 14.65 -27.21 29.11
N GLU A 33 15.25 -28.32 28.71
CA GLU A 33 16.20 -29.09 29.54
C GLU A 33 17.51 -28.33 29.80
N LYS A 34 17.92 -27.48 28.90
CA LYS A 34 19.11 -26.60 29.04
C LYS A 34 18.87 -25.33 29.87
N ARG A 35 17.63 -25.09 30.31
CA ARG A 35 17.23 -23.89 31.07
C ARG A 35 16.92 -24.29 32.54
N PRO A 36 17.95 -24.31 33.41
CA PRO A 36 17.77 -24.68 34.83
C PRO A 36 16.96 -23.66 35.62
N ASP A 37 16.76 -22.47 35.08
CA ASP A 37 15.95 -21.36 35.59
C ASP A 37 14.45 -21.56 35.33
N LEU A 38 14.10 -22.48 34.44
CA LEU A 38 12.70 -22.84 34.16
C LEU A 38 12.35 -24.18 34.80
N PRO A 39 11.27 -24.25 35.58
CA PRO A 39 10.82 -25.54 36.13
C PRO A 39 10.44 -26.47 34.98
N GLY A 40 10.77 -27.76 35.12
CA GLY A 40 10.31 -28.81 34.20
C GLY A 40 8.77 -28.82 34.10
N LEU A 41 8.26 -29.41 33.03
CA LEU A 41 6.84 -29.41 32.68
C LEU A 41 5.91 -29.77 33.84
N GLU A 42 6.27 -30.82 34.58
CA GLU A 42 5.51 -31.34 35.73
C GLU A 42 5.49 -30.28 36.86
N LYS A 43 6.61 -29.63 37.14
CA LYS A 43 6.72 -28.61 38.18
C LYS A 43 5.97 -27.32 37.79
N VAL A 44 5.85 -27.01 36.54
CA VAL A 44 5.03 -25.85 36.06
C VAL A 44 3.55 -26.17 36.31
N LEU A 45 3.12 -27.37 36.04
CA LEU A 45 1.74 -27.81 36.29
C LEU A 45 1.42 -27.92 37.81
N GLU A 46 2.36 -28.34 38.63
CA GLU A 46 2.22 -28.43 40.08
C GLU A 46 2.19 -27.07 40.80
N HIS A 47 2.93 -26.07 40.24
CA HIS A 47 3.02 -24.74 40.81
C HIS A 47 2.03 -23.74 40.18
N THR A 48 1.22 -24.15 39.21
CA THR A 48 0.12 -23.36 38.70
C THR A 48 -0.99 -23.34 39.74
N PRO A 49 -1.18 -22.25 40.53
CA PRO A 49 -2.20 -22.24 41.56
C PRO A 49 -3.55 -22.49 40.93
N SER A 50 -4.22 -23.47 41.48
CA SER A 50 -5.52 -23.99 41.12
C SER A 50 -6.21 -23.26 39.96
N VAL A 51 -6.39 -23.98 38.89
CA VAL A 51 -7.10 -23.58 37.64
C VAL A 51 -8.55 -23.11 37.88
N ARG A 52 -8.99 -22.98 39.13
CA ARG A 52 -10.28 -22.43 39.50
C ARG A 52 -10.35 -20.93 39.18
N GLY A 53 -10.90 -20.67 37.99
CA GLY A 53 -11.14 -19.31 37.53
C GLY A 53 -10.20 -18.83 36.40
N ALA A 54 -9.35 -19.70 35.87
CA ALA A 54 -8.58 -19.39 34.66
C ALA A 54 -9.49 -19.40 33.41
N ARG A 55 -9.19 -18.52 32.46
CA ARG A 55 -9.79 -18.61 31.11
C ARG A 55 -8.96 -19.57 30.31
N THR A 56 -9.60 -20.56 29.70
CA THR A 56 -8.98 -21.43 28.70
C THR A 56 -9.30 -20.90 27.31
N CYS A 57 -8.31 -20.75 26.47
CA CYS A 57 -8.48 -20.48 25.05
C CYS A 57 -7.76 -21.56 24.24
N ARG A 58 -8.37 -21.91 23.12
CA ARG A 58 -7.76 -22.81 22.16
C ARG A 58 -6.76 -22.04 21.33
N ALA A 59 -5.56 -22.57 21.14
CA ALA A 59 -4.53 -21.94 20.34
C ALA A 59 -4.05 -22.91 19.24
N GLU A 60 -3.78 -22.39 18.08
CA GLU A 60 -3.20 -23.13 16.95
C GLU A 60 -1.83 -22.55 16.62
N VAL A 61 -0.88 -23.41 16.34
CA VAL A 61 0.50 -23.04 15.98
C VAL A 61 0.77 -23.40 14.53
N ARG A 62 1.14 -22.41 13.73
CA ARG A 62 1.64 -22.66 12.38
C ARG A 62 3.19 -22.68 12.38
N PRO A 63 3.85 -23.41 11.47
CA PRO A 63 3.35 -23.94 10.20
C PRO A 63 2.60 -25.28 10.25
N ASP A 64 2.64 -26.00 11.33
CA ASP A 64 2.19 -27.41 11.36
C ASP A 64 0.77 -27.59 11.91
N CYS A 65 -0.02 -26.52 11.96
CA CYS A 65 -1.42 -26.54 12.45
C CYS A 65 -1.59 -27.33 13.76
N LEU A 66 -0.73 -27.07 14.73
CA LEU A 66 -0.77 -27.75 16.03
C LEU A 66 -1.73 -27.02 16.95
N SER A 67 -2.69 -27.72 17.51
CA SER A 67 -3.69 -27.14 18.40
C SER A 67 -3.44 -27.59 19.85
N GLY A 68 -3.67 -26.67 20.77
CA GLY A 68 -3.55 -26.95 22.20
C GLY A 68 -4.40 -26.00 23.05
N THR A 69 -4.40 -26.23 24.37
CA THR A 69 -5.16 -25.38 25.29
C THR A 69 -4.23 -24.49 26.08
N LEU A 70 -4.45 -23.18 25.97
CA LEU A 70 -3.75 -22.17 26.75
C LEU A 70 -4.58 -21.85 28.00
N VAL A 71 -3.97 -21.95 29.17
CA VAL A 71 -4.62 -21.64 30.45
C VAL A 71 -4.10 -20.30 30.95
N LEU A 72 -4.99 -19.31 31.08
CA LEU A 72 -4.65 -17.98 31.59
C LEU A 72 -5.27 -17.79 32.99
N PRO A 73 -4.50 -17.38 34.00
CA PRO A 73 -5.05 -17.09 35.30
C PRO A 73 -5.88 -15.81 35.31
N ARG A 74 -6.85 -15.74 36.20
CA ARG A 74 -7.64 -14.53 36.47
C ARG A 74 -6.79 -13.47 37.16
N LYS A 75 -7.08 -12.20 36.89
CA LYS A 75 -6.55 -11.04 37.60
C LYS A 75 -6.90 -11.16 39.09
N GLY A 76 -5.91 -11.29 39.96
CA GLY A 76 -6.10 -11.27 41.41
C GLY A 76 -6.24 -9.83 41.94
N LYS A 77 -6.71 -9.70 43.20
CA LYS A 77 -6.86 -8.39 43.87
C LYS A 77 -5.52 -7.64 43.99
N ASP A 78 -4.40 -8.33 43.95
CA ASP A 78 -3.05 -7.81 44.19
C ASP A 78 -2.24 -7.54 42.89
N GLY A 79 -2.89 -7.50 41.76
CA GLY A 79 -2.22 -7.34 40.47
C GLY A 79 -1.97 -8.68 39.78
N VAL A 80 -1.50 -8.65 38.56
CA VAL A 80 -1.26 -9.87 37.76
C VAL A 80 0.03 -10.50 38.22
N ARG A 81 -0.04 -11.72 38.73
CA ARG A 81 1.13 -12.62 38.89
C ARG A 81 1.35 -13.38 37.60
N ALA A 82 2.58 -13.79 37.36
CA ALA A 82 2.95 -14.52 36.15
C ALA A 82 1.97 -15.65 35.82
N ALA A 83 1.46 -15.65 34.60
CA ALA A 83 0.61 -16.71 34.08
C ALA A 83 1.45 -17.60 33.16
N TYR A 84 1.38 -18.90 33.36
CA TYR A 84 2.03 -19.87 32.50
C TYR A 84 0.95 -20.66 31.76
N GLY A 85 1.05 -20.69 30.45
CA GLY A 85 0.23 -21.58 29.63
C GLY A 85 1.12 -22.56 28.90
N LEU A 86 0.67 -23.79 28.82
CA LEU A 86 1.40 -24.86 28.17
C LEU A 86 0.64 -25.40 26.98
N LEU A 87 1.30 -25.37 25.84
CA LEU A 87 0.82 -26.00 24.63
C LEU A 87 1.78 -27.16 24.30
N VAL A 88 1.29 -28.39 24.32
CA VAL A 88 2.08 -29.57 24.00
C VAL A 88 1.80 -29.96 22.55
N THR A 89 2.83 -30.01 21.74
CA THR A 89 2.80 -30.52 20.38
C THR A 89 3.74 -31.70 20.25
N GLN A 90 3.62 -32.50 19.21
CA GLN A 90 4.36 -33.78 19.08
C GLN A 90 5.88 -33.67 19.32
N ASN A 91 6.49 -32.48 19.17
CA ASN A 91 7.93 -32.29 19.42
C ASN A 91 8.28 -30.88 19.96
N ARG A 92 7.31 -30.09 20.43
CA ARG A 92 7.55 -28.73 20.92
C ARG A 92 6.62 -28.40 22.07
N ILE A 93 7.14 -27.70 23.05
CA ILE A 93 6.39 -27.20 24.19
C ILE A 93 6.31 -25.67 24.03
N VAL A 94 5.10 -25.14 24.04
CA VAL A 94 4.85 -23.71 24.06
C VAL A 94 4.64 -23.30 25.50
N LEU A 95 5.59 -22.55 26.04
CA LEU A 95 5.43 -21.93 27.35
C LEU A 95 4.95 -20.49 27.10
N ALA A 96 3.71 -20.21 27.49
CA ALA A 96 3.22 -18.85 27.55
C ALA A 96 3.51 -18.29 28.95
N ALA A 97 4.55 -17.48 29.07
CA ALA A 97 4.82 -16.70 30.27
C ALA A 97 4.20 -15.31 30.06
N ALA A 98 3.09 -15.05 30.70
CA ALA A 98 2.50 -13.74 30.73
C ALA A 98 3.15 -12.94 31.88
N TYR A 99 4.07 -12.06 31.57
CA TYR A 99 4.53 -11.02 32.48
C TYR A 99 3.56 -9.85 32.36
N ALA A 100 2.54 -9.89 33.20
CA ALA A 100 1.55 -8.83 33.20
C ALA A 100 2.03 -7.61 33.98
N ALA A 101 1.56 -6.44 33.54
CA ALA A 101 1.39 -5.20 34.31
C ALA A 101 2.48 -4.73 35.31
N TYR A 102 3.33 -5.62 35.82
CA TYR A 102 4.38 -5.25 36.77
C TYR A 102 5.49 -4.41 36.13
N LEU A 103 5.82 -4.65 34.85
CA LEU A 103 6.80 -3.86 34.11
C LEU A 103 6.20 -2.57 33.58
N LEU A 104 4.92 -2.51 33.20
CA LEU A 104 4.25 -1.32 32.67
C LEU A 104 4.03 -0.22 33.73
N ARG A 105 4.02 -0.54 35.02
CA ARG A 105 3.91 0.45 36.10
C ARG A 105 5.24 1.11 36.49
N ARG A 106 6.37 0.63 35.96
CA ARG A 106 7.70 1.18 36.27
C ARG A 106 8.36 1.92 35.14
N LEU A 107 7.73 1.97 33.95
CA LEU A 107 8.17 2.87 32.89
C LEU A 107 7.58 4.26 33.16
N PRO A 108 8.41 5.33 33.11
CA PRO A 108 7.88 6.69 33.19
C PRO A 108 6.90 6.89 32.02
N PRO A 109 5.85 7.75 32.22
CA PRO A 109 4.96 8.08 31.12
C PRO A 109 5.81 8.64 29.98
N LEU A 110 5.68 8.07 28.81
CA LEU A 110 6.28 8.58 27.58
C LEU A 110 5.75 10.00 27.40
N THR A 111 6.64 10.96 27.50
CA THR A 111 6.34 12.36 27.24
C THR A 111 5.96 12.51 25.78
N SER A 112 4.86 13.19 25.55
CA SER A 112 4.31 13.58 24.27
C SER A 112 5.39 14.14 23.34
N GLY A 113 5.68 13.44 22.24
CA GLY A 113 6.63 13.90 21.22
C GLY A 113 6.88 12.94 20.06
N GLU A 114 6.44 11.70 20.16
CA GLU A 114 6.52 10.78 19.03
C GLU A 114 5.11 10.56 18.47
N SER A 115 4.88 11.03 17.24
CA SER A 115 3.68 10.71 16.48
C SER A 115 3.71 9.23 16.09
N CYS A 116 3.43 8.36 17.05
CA CYS A 116 3.00 7.02 16.74
C CYS A 116 1.69 7.11 15.97
N VAL A 117 1.65 6.55 14.77
CA VAL A 117 0.40 6.22 14.11
C VAL A 117 -0.43 5.44 15.13
N ARG A 118 -1.47 6.05 15.64
CA ARG A 118 -2.35 5.47 16.67
C ARG A 118 -3.13 4.36 15.99
N MET A 119 -2.75 3.11 16.24
CA MET A 119 -3.62 1.99 15.93
C MET A 119 -4.80 2.01 16.90
N GLU A 120 -5.90 2.57 16.50
CA GLU A 120 -7.15 2.38 17.24
C GLU A 120 -7.67 0.96 16.93
N LYS A 121 -7.79 0.15 17.99
CA LYS A 121 -8.37 -1.18 17.92
C LYS A 121 -9.87 -1.06 17.67
N ASN A 122 -10.30 -1.32 16.47
CA ASN A 122 -11.67 -1.76 16.25
C ASN A 122 -11.87 -3.15 16.86
N THR A 123 -13.03 -3.42 17.40
CA THR A 123 -13.38 -4.55 18.27
C THR A 123 -13.43 -5.92 17.57
N GLU A 124 -12.90 -6.04 16.37
CA GLU A 124 -12.69 -7.28 15.63
C GLU A 124 -11.30 -7.21 14.98
N GLY A 125 -10.42 -8.09 15.36
CA GLY A 125 -8.98 -8.14 15.18
C GLY A 125 -8.39 -8.00 13.79
N ASP A 126 -8.72 -6.94 13.05
CA ASP A 126 -8.04 -6.54 11.83
C ASP A 126 -7.03 -5.43 12.12
N LEU A 127 -5.90 -5.49 11.44
CA LEU A 127 -4.98 -4.37 11.30
C LEU A 127 -5.78 -3.18 10.77
N ALA A 128 -6.24 -2.29 11.67
CA ALA A 128 -7.00 -1.11 11.28
C ALA A 128 -6.04 -0.11 10.62
N LEU A 129 -5.77 -0.36 9.34
CA LEU A 129 -5.24 0.65 8.44
C LEU A 129 -6.39 1.65 8.26
N ASN A 130 -6.28 2.86 8.78
CA ASN A 130 -7.24 3.90 8.41
C ASN A 130 -6.85 4.39 7.01
N ALA A 131 -7.45 3.78 5.98
CA ALA A 131 -7.13 4.08 4.60
C ALA A 131 -7.39 5.56 4.23
N LEU A 132 -8.25 6.26 4.98
CA LEU A 132 -8.50 7.69 4.82
C LEU A 132 -7.39 8.57 5.41
N GLU A 133 -6.63 8.06 6.37
CA GLU A 133 -5.52 8.77 7.03
C GLU A 133 -4.15 8.30 6.53
N LEU A 134 -4.12 7.35 5.59
CA LEU A 134 -2.89 6.79 5.08
C LEU A 134 -2.18 7.79 4.15
N ASP A 135 -1.00 8.20 4.54
CA ASP A 135 -0.06 8.92 3.69
C ASP A 135 1.00 7.95 3.15
N THR A 136 1.12 7.87 1.85
CA THR A 136 2.02 6.92 1.17
C THR A 136 3.48 7.37 1.20
N VAL A 137 3.70 8.68 1.07
CA VAL A 137 5.01 9.33 1.08
C VAL A 137 4.90 10.67 1.79
N LEU A 138 5.68 10.87 2.83
CA LEU A 138 5.80 12.12 3.58
C LEU A 138 7.26 12.53 3.74
N LEU A 139 7.47 13.80 3.93
CA LEU A 139 8.70 14.31 4.50
C LEU A 139 8.56 14.38 6.01
N SER A 140 9.55 13.89 6.77
CA SER A 140 9.54 14.01 8.23
C SER A 140 9.40 15.48 8.68
N PRO A 141 8.77 15.76 9.83
CA PRO A 141 8.56 17.14 10.30
C PRO A 141 9.85 17.95 10.45
N ASP A 142 10.95 17.29 10.78
CA ASP A 142 12.30 17.88 10.89
C ASP A 142 13.05 17.96 9.55
N ARG A 143 12.45 17.44 8.47
CA ARG A 143 12.99 17.42 7.10
C ARG A 143 14.32 16.67 6.98
N THR A 144 14.51 15.62 7.80
CA THR A 144 15.75 14.83 7.80
C THR A 144 15.62 13.52 7.02
N CYS A 145 14.41 13.02 6.79
CA CYS A 145 14.16 11.78 6.05
C CYS A 145 12.81 11.80 5.33
N LEU A 146 12.68 10.91 4.36
CA LEU A 146 11.40 10.51 3.80
C LEU A 146 10.78 9.40 4.63
N GLU A 147 9.50 9.52 4.92
CA GLU A 147 8.68 8.47 5.51
C GLU A 147 7.85 7.84 4.40
N ILE A 148 8.08 6.56 4.12
CA ILE A 148 7.34 5.82 3.09
C ILE A 148 6.73 4.56 3.66
N LEU A 149 5.57 4.17 3.16
CA LEU A 149 5.00 2.86 3.42
C LEU A 149 5.63 1.81 2.50
N ASP A 150 6.26 0.76 3.07
CA ASP A 150 6.81 -0.33 2.27
C ASP A 150 5.71 -1.21 1.67
N GLN A 151 5.34 -0.92 0.43
CA GLN A 151 4.26 -1.62 -0.26
C GLN A 151 4.62 -3.06 -0.68
N THR A 152 5.90 -3.44 -0.61
CA THR A 152 6.33 -4.81 -0.92
C THR A 152 5.92 -5.79 0.17
N LEU A 153 5.70 -5.31 1.39
CA LEU A 153 5.30 -6.12 2.54
C LEU A 153 3.78 -6.27 2.67
N LEU A 154 3.02 -5.39 2.01
CA LEU A 154 1.55 -5.43 2.05
C LEU A 154 0.99 -6.67 1.31
N PRO A 155 -0.12 -7.27 1.79
CA PRO A 155 -0.92 -6.90 2.97
C PRO A 155 -0.41 -7.52 4.28
N GLY A 156 0.66 -8.32 4.24
CA GLY A 156 1.12 -9.12 5.38
C GLY A 156 1.71 -8.31 6.53
N GLU A 157 2.35 -7.19 6.23
CA GLU A 157 2.98 -6.31 7.21
C GLU A 157 2.83 -4.85 6.76
N VAL A 158 2.41 -3.98 7.68
CA VAL A 158 2.40 -2.52 7.48
C VAL A 158 3.64 -1.95 8.12
N LYS A 159 4.55 -1.42 7.30
CA LYS A 159 5.84 -0.90 7.76
C LYS A 159 6.16 0.43 7.11
N THR A 160 6.40 1.44 7.94
CA THR A 160 6.96 2.72 7.49
C THR A 160 8.48 2.65 7.52
N LEU A 161 9.12 3.08 6.44
CA LEU A 161 10.56 3.24 6.34
C LEU A 161 10.91 4.72 6.43
N HIS A 162 12.00 5.02 7.15
CA HIS A 162 12.56 6.37 7.26
C HIS A 162 13.87 6.41 6.46
N LEU A 163 13.84 7.06 5.30
CA LEU A 163 14.91 7.03 4.31
C LEU A 163 15.59 8.39 4.22
N SER A 164 16.86 8.48 4.58
CA SER A 164 17.69 9.69 4.49
C SER A 164 18.80 9.58 3.44
N ASP A 165 19.26 8.37 3.12
CA ASP A 165 20.29 8.13 2.09
C ASP A 165 19.63 8.01 0.70
N MET A 166 20.19 8.69 -0.28
CA MET A 166 19.67 8.68 -1.67
C MET A 166 19.73 7.31 -2.31
N ARG A 167 20.64 6.42 -1.87
CA ARG A 167 20.69 5.02 -2.36
C ARG A 167 19.50 4.21 -1.87
N ASP A 168 19.09 4.43 -0.63
CA ASP A 168 17.93 3.74 -0.05
C ASP A 168 16.64 4.24 -0.71
N ILE A 169 16.56 5.55 -1.01
CA ILE A 169 15.42 6.12 -1.75
C ILE A 169 15.39 5.60 -3.19
N TRP A 170 16.53 5.54 -3.86
CA TRP A 170 16.65 4.94 -5.18
C TRP A 170 16.19 3.48 -5.19
N GLU A 171 16.66 2.69 -4.20
CA GLU A 171 16.25 1.29 -4.03
C GLU A 171 14.75 1.18 -3.79
N ALA A 172 14.18 2.03 -2.96
CA ALA A 172 12.75 2.01 -2.66
C ALA A 172 11.87 2.28 -3.90
N ILE A 173 12.32 3.13 -4.82
CA ILE A 173 11.65 3.37 -6.10
C ILE A 173 11.87 2.18 -7.04
N TYR A 174 13.09 1.66 -7.13
CA TYR A 174 13.47 0.55 -8.00
C TYR A 174 12.73 -0.75 -7.65
N SER A 175 12.71 -1.10 -6.37
CA SER A 175 12.10 -2.33 -5.84
C SER A 175 10.59 -2.23 -5.63
N LEU A 176 9.95 -1.11 -5.98
CA LEU A 176 8.52 -0.86 -5.83
C LEU A 176 8.03 -0.78 -4.38
N ARG A 177 8.90 -0.42 -3.42
CA ARG A 177 8.45 -0.05 -2.07
C ARG A 177 7.58 1.19 -2.10
N VAL A 178 7.93 2.13 -2.99
CA VAL A 178 7.05 3.20 -3.48
C VAL A 178 6.72 2.91 -4.93
N ARG A 179 5.44 2.87 -5.28
CA ARG A 179 4.94 2.58 -6.61
C ARG A 179 3.68 3.40 -6.93
N GLY A 180 3.26 3.42 -8.21
CA GLY A 180 2.23 4.31 -8.71
C GLY A 180 2.84 5.61 -9.24
N ALA A 181 2.41 6.04 -10.43
CA ALA A 181 3.03 7.18 -11.10
C ALA A 181 3.04 8.45 -10.24
N PRO A 182 1.93 8.87 -9.59
CA PRO A 182 1.92 10.07 -8.75
C PRO A 182 2.79 9.92 -7.49
N ALA A 183 2.68 8.82 -6.76
CA ALA A 183 3.45 8.60 -5.52
C ALA A 183 4.96 8.61 -5.79
N ILE A 184 5.42 8.05 -6.93
CA ILE A 184 6.82 8.11 -7.35
C ILE A 184 7.24 9.57 -7.60
N GLY A 185 6.38 10.38 -8.22
CA GLY A 185 6.63 11.80 -8.44
C GLY A 185 6.79 12.58 -7.13
N VAL A 186 5.89 12.38 -6.18
CA VAL A 186 5.96 12.99 -4.84
C VAL A 186 7.24 12.56 -4.12
N CYS A 187 7.57 11.26 -4.15
CA CYS A 187 8.80 10.73 -3.57
C CYS A 187 10.04 11.38 -4.19
N ALA A 188 10.08 11.53 -5.50
CA ALA A 188 11.18 12.16 -6.22
C ALA A 188 11.34 13.65 -5.86
N GLY A 189 10.24 14.38 -5.75
CA GLY A 189 10.24 15.77 -5.33
C GLY A 189 10.86 15.95 -3.95
N TYR A 190 10.38 15.21 -2.97
CA TYR A 190 10.93 15.22 -1.61
C TYR A 190 12.39 14.75 -1.56
N ALA A 191 12.73 13.69 -2.33
CA ALA A 191 14.10 13.16 -2.39
C ALA A 191 15.09 14.22 -2.88
N LEU A 192 14.75 14.98 -3.94
CA LEU A 192 15.66 16.00 -4.46
C LEU A 192 15.77 17.21 -3.51
N ALA A 193 14.69 17.58 -2.81
CA ALA A 193 14.74 18.62 -1.77
C ALA A 193 15.61 18.18 -0.58
N LEU A 194 15.48 16.93 -0.14
CA LEU A 194 16.32 16.34 0.91
C LEU A 194 17.78 16.28 0.49
N ALA A 195 18.07 15.84 -0.73
CA ALA A 195 19.44 15.85 -1.27
C ALA A 195 20.05 17.24 -1.27
N ALA A 196 19.29 18.26 -1.71
CA ALA A 196 19.74 19.64 -1.68
C ALA A 196 20.12 20.12 -0.26
N SER A 197 19.39 19.66 0.76
CA SER A 197 19.70 20.00 2.16
C SER A 197 21.00 19.35 2.67
N GLN A 198 21.38 18.21 2.12
CA GLN A 198 22.55 17.42 2.52
C GLN A 198 23.84 17.84 1.78
N ILE A 199 23.75 18.65 0.72
CA ILE A 199 24.92 19.13 0.00
C ILE A 199 25.63 20.24 0.81
N GLU A 200 26.69 19.89 1.51
CA GLU A 200 27.50 20.84 2.28
C GLU A 200 28.45 21.59 1.36
N THR A 201 28.13 22.85 1.03
CA THR A 201 28.98 23.77 0.27
C THR A 201 28.43 25.20 0.34
N GLU A 202 29.29 26.20 0.20
CA GLU A 202 28.92 27.59 -0.04
C GLU A 202 29.10 27.99 -1.53
N ASP A 203 29.73 27.13 -2.31
CA ASP A 203 29.96 27.30 -3.74
C ASP A 203 28.72 26.82 -4.52
N LYS A 204 28.11 27.77 -5.26
CA LYS A 204 26.91 27.48 -6.04
C LYS A 204 27.16 26.52 -7.21
N ASP A 205 28.31 26.61 -7.86
CA ASP A 205 28.62 25.72 -8.98
C ASP A 205 28.75 24.27 -8.50
N VAL A 206 29.40 24.09 -7.34
CA VAL A 206 29.49 22.79 -6.67
C VAL A 206 28.10 22.30 -6.22
N PHE A 207 27.26 23.19 -5.69
CA PHE A 207 25.91 22.86 -5.28
C PHE A 207 25.08 22.33 -6.45
N PHE A 208 25.01 23.08 -7.55
CA PHE A 208 24.25 22.70 -8.74
C PHE A 208 24.81 21.44 -9.43
N ALA A 209 26.15 21.27 -9.46
CA ALA A 209 26.76 20.05 -10.00
C ALA A 209 26.31 18.81 -9.24
N ARG A 210 26.40 18.83 -7.91
CA ARG A 210 25.97 17.70 -7.04
C ARG A 210 24.45 17.45 -7.11
N LEU A 211 23.65 18.50 -7.14
CA LEU A 211 22.22 18.40 -7.25
C LEU A 211 21.81 17.72 -8.58
N ARG A 212 22.50 18.07 -9.67
CA ARG A 212 22.31 17.44 -10.99
C ARG A 212 22.68 15.96 -10.97
N GLU A 213 23.84 15.62 -10.42
CA GLU A 213 24.25 14.22 -10.27
C GLU A 213 23.21 13.40 -9.51
N THR A 214 22.67 13.96 -8.41
CA THR A 214 21.63 13.28 -7.63
C THR A 214 20.34 13.14 -8.40
N LYS A 215 19.92 14.18 -9.15
CA LYS A 215 18.75 14.11 -10.05
C LYS A 215 18.89 12.97 -11.05
N GLU A 216 20.03 12.89 -11.74
CA GLU A 216 20.32 11.86 -12.73
C GLU A 216 20.34 10.45 -12.09
N TYR A 217 20.95 10.35 -10.91
CA TYR A 217 20.96 9.10 -10.14
C TYR A 217 19.55 8.62 -9.80
N LEU A 218 18.71 9.48 -9.23
CA LEU A 218 17.32 9.13 -8.89
C LEU A 218 16.50 8.77 -10.15
N ALA A 219 16.69 9.50 -11.26
CA ALA A 219 16.04 9.22 -12.54
C ALA A 219 16.34 7.81 -13.06
N SER A 220 17.55 7.30 -12.80
CA SER A 220 17.96 5.95 -13.22
C SER A 220 17.21 4.80 -12.53
N ALA A 221 16.50 5.07 -11.44
CA ALA A 221 15.77 4.03 -10.71
C ALA A 221 14.65 3.39 -11.58
N ARG A 222 13.94 4.21 -12.38
CA ARG A 222 12.90 3.71 -13.29
C ARG A 222 12.86 4.54 -14.58
N PRO A 223 13.64 4.17 -15.60
CA PRO A 223 13.78 4.95 -16.83
C PRO A 223 12.49 5.18 -17.64
N THR A 224 11.45 4.39 -17.38
CA THR A 224 10.14 4.46 -18.06
C THR A 224 9.08 5.22 -17.25
N ALA A 225 9.38 5.61 -16.00
CA ALA A 225 8.40 6.25 -15.10
C ALA A 225 8.31 7.76 -15.36
N VAL A 226 7.37 8.17 -16.20
CA VAL A 226 7.21 9.57 -16.63
C VAL A 226 7.13 10.55 -15.48
N ASN A 227 6.35 10.26 -14.45
CA ASN A 227 6.18 11.15 -13.31
C ASN A 227 7.46 11.30 -12.46
N LEU A 228 8.36 10.32 -12.48
CA LEU A 228 9.67 10.45 -11.86
C LEU A 228 10.47 11.57 -12.52
N PHE A 229 10.57 11.54 -13.85
CA PHE A 229 11.27 12.57 -14.61
C PHE A 229 10.59 13.93 -14.47
N TRP A 230 9.27 13.96 -14.63
CA TRP A 230 8.50 15.20 -14.50
C TRP A 230 8.76 15.91 -13.16
N ALA A 231 8.70 15.19 -12.05
CA ALA A 231 8.94 15.76 -10.72
C ALA A 231 10.39 16.23 -10.56
N LEU A 232 11.36 15.42 -10.97
CA LEU A 232 12.78 15.77 -10.92
C LEU A 232 13.11 16.98 -11.79
N ASP A 233 12.52 17.08 -13.00
CA ASP A 233 12.70 18.22 -13.91
C ASP A 233 12.07 19.47 -13.33
N ARG A 234 10.86 19.39 -12.76
CA ARG A 234 10.18 20.50 -12.11
C ARG A 234 11.00 21.03 -10.92
N MET A 235 11.51 20.15 -10.09
CA MET A 235 12.40 20.53 -8.97
C MET A 235 13.69 21.18 -9.46
N TRP A 236 14.29 20.64 -10.52
CA TRP A 236 15.49 21.19 -11.13
C TRP A 236 15.25 22.59 -11.70
N GLN A 237 14.18 22.78 -12.48
CA GLN A 237 13.78 24.09 -13.04
C GLN A 237 13.52 25.11 -11.93
N THR A 238 12.93 24.67 -10.81
CA THR A 238 12.73 25.53 -9.64
C THR A 238 14.08 25.97 -9.05
N ALA A 239 15.05 25.07 -8.91
CA ALA A 239 16.38 25.42 -8.44
C ALA A 239 17.09 26.42 -9.39
N GLU A 240 17.02 26.17 -10.71
CA GLU A 240 17.61 27.07 -11.72
C GLU A 240 16.98 28.48 -11.72
N ALA A 241 15.65 28.55 -11.58
CA ALA A 241 14.94 29.83 -11.52
C ALA A 241 15.39 30.68 -10.31
N HIS A 242 15.87 30.06 -9.24
CA HIS A 242 16.32 30.71 -8.01
C HIS A 242 17.86 30.72 -7.85
N ALA A 243 18.62 30.43 -8.94
CA ALA A 243 20.09 30.37 -8.90
C ALA A 243 20.78 31.69 -8.44
N GLY A 244 20.09 32.83 -8.58
CA GLY A 244 20.54 34.11 -8.06
C GLY A 244 20.57 34.23 -6.54
N GLU A 245 19.79 33.44 -5.84
CA GLU A 245 19.60 33.45 -4.38
C GLU A 245 20.74 32.74 -3.63
N SER A 246 20.73 32.82 -2.29
CA SER A 246 21.65 32.04 -1.46
C SER A 246 21.27 30.55 -1.46
N ILE A 247 22.23 29.64 -1.27
CA ILE A 247 21.98 28.20 -1.19
C ILE A 247 20.92 27.85 -0.13
N PRO A 248 20.94 28.42 1.10
CA PRO A 248 19.85 28.20 2.06
C PRO A 248 18.47 28.60 1.52
N ALA A 249 18.35 29.72 0.80
CA ALA A 249 17.08 30.16 0.20
C ALA A 249 16.60 29.17 -0.90
N ILE A 250 17.53 28.70 -1.76
CA ILE A 250 17.22 27.68 -2.78
C ILE A 250 16.68 26.39 -2.11
N ARG A 251 17.29 25.94 -1.02
CA ARG A 251 16.85 24.77 -0.26
C ARG A 251 15.41 24.91 0.26
N GLU A 252 15.08 26.04 0.89
CA GLU A 252 13.72 26.32 1.36
C GLU A 252 12.72 26.35 0.21
N THR A 253 13.10 26.93 -0.92
CA THR A 253 12.26 26.95 -2.13
C THR A 253 12.02 25.54 -2.66
N LEU A 254 13.03 24.65 -2.64
CA LEU A 254 12.88 23.26 -3.07
C LEU A 254 11.97 22.47 -2.12
N PHE A 255 12.06 22.65 -0.80
CA PHE A 255 11.13 22.03 0.12
C PHE A 255 9.69 22.51 -0.09
N ALA A 256 9.49 23.81 -0.33
CA ALA A 256 8.18 24.35 -0.62
C ALA A 256 7.62 23.82 -1.96
N GLU A 257 8.48 23.61 -2.96
CA GLU A 257 8.06 23.04 -4.25
C GLU A 257 7.71 21.56 -4.13
N ALA A 258 8.50 20.78 -3.42
CA ALA A 258 8.19 19.39 -3.16
C ALA A 258 6.86 19.21 -2.41
N GLN A 259 6.58 20.08 -1.44
CA GLN A 259 5.28 20.11 -0.76
C GLN A 259 4.15 20.47 -1.72
N ARG A 260 4.36 21.43 -2.64
CA ARG A 260 3.36 21.78 -3.68
C ARG A 260 3.06 20.61 -4.60
N ILE A 261 4.09 19.85 -5.03
CA ILE A 261 3.89 18.63 -5.84
C ILE A 261 2.94 17.66 -5.14
N ARG A 262 3.13 17.44 -3.83
CA ARG A 262 2.24 16.59 -3.04
C ARG A 262 0.82 17.15 -2.92
N ASP A 263 0.70 18.42 -2.57
CA ASP A 263 -0.60 19.05 -2.34
C ASP A 263 -1.43 19.15 -3.64
N GLU A 264 -0.77 19.39 -4.77
CA GLU A 264 -1.38 19.34 -6.10
C GLU A 264 -1.88 17.92 -6.43
N ASP A 265 -1.09 16.86 -6.12
CA ASP A 265 -1.52 15.49 -6.34
C ASP A 265 -2.76 15.14 -5.52
N VAL A 266 -2.81 15.57 -4.25
CA VAL A 266 -4.00 15.41 -3.39
C VAL A 266 -5.21 16.13 -3.98
N ALA A 267 -5.03 17.37 -4.44
CA ALA A 267 -6.11 18.17 -5.03
C ALA A 267 -6.62 17.57 -6.34
N ILE A 268 -5.71 17.10 -7.21
CA ILE A 268 -6.03 16.41 -8.47
C ILE A 268 -6.84 15.14 -8.18
N SER A 269 -6.34 14.30 -7.29
CA SER A 269 -7.00 13.04 -6.91
C SER A 269 -8.39 13.29 -6.32
N ARG A 270 -8.53 14.30 -5.46
CA ARG A 270 -9.82 14.71 -4.91
C ARG A 270 -10.81 15.16 -6.00
N SER A 271 -10.36 16.02 -6.93
CA SER A 271 -11.22 16.51 -8.01
C SER A 271 -11.69 15.39 -8.94
N ILE A 272 -10.82 14.43 -9.28
CA ILE A 272 -11.20 13.20 -10.00
C ILE A 272 -12.25 12.43 -9.20
N GLY A 273 -12.05 12.32 -7.88
CA GLY A 273 -12.98 11.66 -6.97
C GLY A 273 -14.36 12.31 -6.96
N GLU A 274 -14.44 13.62 -6.88
CA GLU A 274 -15.71 14.37 -6.88
C GLU A 274 -16.47 14.22 -8.20
N LEU A 275 -15.77 14.27 -9.33
CA LEU A 275 -16.37 14.04 -10.64
C LEU A 275 -16.84 12.59 -10.84
N GLY A 276 -16.04 11.63 -10.37
CA GLY A 276 -16.43 10.21 -10.42
C GLY A 276 -17.57 9.89 -9.45
N PHE A 277 -17.58 10.50 -8.26
CA PHE A 277 -18.68 10.35 -7.29
C PHE A 277 -20.04 10.79 -7.88
N ALA A 278 -20.06 11.84 -8.67
CA ALA A 278 -21.28 12.30 -9.33
C ALA A 278 -21.89 11.27 -10.30
N LEU A 279 -21.17 10.22 -10.66
CA LEU A 279 -21.63 9.11 -11.51
C LEU A 279 -22.16 7.92 -10.70
N LEU A 280 -21.96 7.92 -9.37
CA LEU A 280 -22.34 6.82 -8.50
C LEU A 280 -23.79 6.96 -8.00
N HIS A 281 -24.37 5.81 -7.70
CA HIS A 281 -25.66 5.69 -7.02
C HIS A 281 -25.52 4.82 -5.78
N HIS A 282 -26.40 4.99 -4.81
CA HIS A 282 -26.46 4.15 -3.62
C HIS A 282 -26.58 2.66 -3.98
N GLY A 283 -25.77 1.83 -3.34
CA GLY A 283 -25.77 0.40 -3.55
C GLY A 283 -25.05 -0.09 -4.81
N ASP A 284 -24.41 0.81 -5.57
CA ASP A 284 -23.67 0.42 -6.76
C ASP A 284 -22.56 -0.59 -6.46
N GLY A 285 -22.41 -1.54 -7.38
CA GLY A 285 -21.26 -2.43 -7.47
C GLY A 285 -20.23 -1.85 -8.43
N ILE A 286 -19.04 -1.60 -7.93
CA ILE A 286 -17.94 -0.96 -8.65
C ILE A 286 -16.84 -2.00 -8.87
N LEU A 287 -16.45 -2.23 -10.13
CA LEU A 287 -15.28 -3.06 -10.43
C LEU A 287 -14.08 -2.17 -10.71
N THR A 288 -12.92 -2.59 -10.21
CA THR A 288 -11.64 -1.92 -10.49
C THR A 288 -10.54 -2.94 -10.75
N HIS A 289 -9.51 -2.50 -11.48
CA HIS A 289 -8.37 -3.33 -11.89
C HIS A 289 -7.07 -2.65 -11.50
N CYS A 290 -6.08 -3.40 -11.04
CA CYS A 290 -4.81 -2.93 -10.51
C CYS A 290 -4.97 -2.17 -9.18
N ASN A 291 -4.06 -1.26 -8.89
CA ASN A 291 -4.15 -0.34 -7.78
C ASN A 291 -3.86 1.08 -8.25
N ALA A 292 -4.92 1.83 -8.45
CA ALA A 292 -4.92 3.27 -8.63
C ALA A 292 -5.61 3.93 -7.42
N GLY A 293 -5.24 3.46 -6.23
CA GLY A 293 -5.71 3.88 -4.92
C GLY A 293 -4.74 4.83 -4.22
N THR A 294 -5.00 5.08 -2.94
CA THR A 294 -4.18 5.93 -2.06
C THR A 294 -2.70 5.52 -2.10
N LEU A 295 -2.42 4.21 -2.14
CA LEU A 295 -1.05 3.68 -2.22
C LEU A 295 -0.32 4.02 -3.53
N ALA A 296 -1.02 4.49 -4.55
CA ALA A 296 -0.44 4.90 -5.84
C ALA A 296 -0.28 6.42 -5.98
N THR A 297 -0.80 7.20 -5.05
CA THR A 297 -0.85 8.66 -5.05
C THR A 297 -0.41 9.20 -3.69
N ALA A 298 -0.46 10.51 -3.48
CA ALA A 298 -0.29 11.07 -2.14
C ALA A 298 -1.52 10.78 -1.25
N LYS A 299 -2.74 10.78 -1.83
CA LYS A 299 -4.00 10.51 -1.11
C LYS A 299 -5.14 10.24 -2.09
N TYR A 300 -6.19 9.53 -1.67
CA TYR A 300 -7.43 9.18 -2.40
C TYR A 300 -7.25 8.18 -3.54
N GLY A 301 -6.12 8.16 -4.23
CA GLY A 301 -5.99 7.48 -5.51
C GLY A 301 -6.66 8.24 -6.66
N THR A 302 -6.76 7.59 -7.80
CA THR A 302 -7.53 8.11 -8.94
C THR A 302 -8.80 7.29 -9.15
N ALA A 303 -8.68 5.98 -9.41
CA ALA A 303 -9.83 5.11 -9.61
C ALA A 303 -10.59 4.80 -8.31
N THR A 304 -9.94 4.85 -7.15
CA THR A 304 -10.59 4.66 -5.84
C THR A 304 -11.12 5.96 -5.25
N ALA A 305 -10.70 7.11 -5.76
CA ALA A 305 -11.12 8.41 -5.24
C ALA A 305 -12.65 8.59 -5.20
N PRO A 306 -13.45 8.19 -6.21
CA PRO A 306 -14.91 8.29 -6.14
C PRO A 306 -15.51 7.57 -4.94
N MET A 307 -14.92 6.42 -4.55
CA MET A 307 -15.38 5.63 -3.40
C MET A 307 -15.04 6.30 -2.08
N TYR A 308 -13.86 6.93 -1.97
CA TYR A 308 -13.48 7.70 -0.79
C TYR A 308 -14.33 8.96 -0.63
N ILE A 309 -14.64 9.66 -1.72
CA ILE A 309 -15.57 10.80 -1.68
C ILE A 309 -16.98 10.33 -1.26
N ALA A 310 -17.45 9.18 -1.75
CA ALA A 310 -18.70 8.60 -1.31
C ALA A 310 -18.72 8.34 0.20
N LEU A 311 -17.65 7.80 0.77
CA LEU A 311 -17.51 7.62 2.22
C LEU A 311 -17.52 8.95 2.99
N GLU A 312 -16.85 10.00 2.48
CA GLU A 312 -16.91 11.35 3.07
C GLU A 312 -18.33 11.91 3.09
N HIS A 313 -19.17 11.53 2.11
CA HIS A 313 -20.60 11.85 2.06
C HIS A 313 -21.49 10.89 2.87
N GLY A 314 -20.89 9.96 3.62
CA GLY A 314 -21.61 9.01 4.48
C GLY A 314 -22.21 7.81 3.73
N TRP A 315 -21.80 7.56 2.47
CA TRP A 315 -22.25 6.38 1.74
C TRP A 315 -21.39 5.19 2.13
N ASN A 316 -21.99 4.18 2.74
CA ASN A 316 -21.31 2.95 3.17
C ASN A 316 -21.93 1.69 2.54
N ASP A 317 -22.79 1.86 1.54
CA ASP A 317 -23.54 0.80 0.89
C ASP A 317 -22.99 0.40 -0.49
N LEU A 318 -21.88 0.99 -0.91
CA LEU A 318 -21.16 0.62 -2.12
C LEU A 318 -20.48 -0.75 -1.97
N ARG A 319 -20.40 -1.50 -3.06
CA ARG A 319 -19.70 -2.77 -3.16
C ARG A 319 -18.53 -2.65 -4.12
N VAL A 320 -17.34 -3.02 -3.70
CA VAL A 320 -16.14 -2.91 -4.51
C VAL A 320 -15.63 -4.30 -4.90
N TYR A 321 -15.51 -4.52 -6.18
CA TYR A 321 -14.97 -5.73 -6.77
C TYR A 321 -13.58 -5.45 -7.29
N CYS A 322 -12.58 -6.17 -6.77
CA CYS A 322 -11.18 -5.98 -7.11
C CYS A 322 -10.67 -7.17 -7.91
N ASP A 323 -10.28 -6.96 -9.18
CA ASP A 323 -9.49 -7.94 -9.89
C ASP A 323 -8.14 -8.15 -9.20
N GLU A 324 -7.68 -9.38 -9.03
CA GLU A 324 -6.39 -9.66 -8.38
C GLU A 324 -5.20 -9.02 -9.10
N THR A 325 -5.30 -8.83 -10.39
CA THR A 325 -4.30 -8.19 -11.28
C THR A 325 -2.99 -8.98 -11.35
N ARG A 326 -3.03 -10.12 -12.03
CA ARG A 326 -1.82 -10.87 -12.34
C ARG A 326 -0.88 -10.06 -13.26
N PRO A 327 0.49 -10.25 -13.19
CA PRO A 327 1.18 -11.15 -12.27
C PRO A 327 1.51 -10.54 -10.89
N LEU A 328 1.55 -9.20 -10.73
CA LEU A 328 2.06 -8.53 -9.51
C LEU A 328 1.03 -8.41 -8.38
N LEU A 329 -0.23 -8.81 -8.62
CA LEU A 329 -1.32 -8.88 -7.64
C LEU A 329 -1.62 -7.55 -6.93
N GLN A 330 -1.53 -6.41 -7.64
CA GLN A 330 -1.80 -5.10 -7.04
C GLN A 330 -3.26 -4.97 -6.57
N GLY A 331 -4.21 -5.54 -7.30
CA GLY A 331 -5.61 -5.55 -6.89
C GLY A 331 -5.84 -6.36 -5.63
N ALA A 332 -5.24 -7.56 -5.55
CA ALA A 332 -5.35 -8.44 -4.39
C ALA A 332 -4.64 -7.88 -3.16
N ARG A 333 -3.42 -7.37 -3.35
CA ARG A 333 -2.55 -6.99 -2.24
C ARG A 333 -2.81 -5.59 -1.72
N LEU A 334 -3.17 -4.67 -2.59
CA LEU A 334 -3.23 -3.25 -2.30
C LEU A 334 -4.67 -2.72 -2.37
N THR A 335 -5.37 -2.84 -3.50
CA THR A 335 -6.72 -2.27 -3.64
C THR A 335 -7.72 -2.93 -2.70
N ALA A 336 -7.71 -4.26 -2.61
CA ALA A 336 -8.59 -4.97 -1.68
C ALA A 336 -8.28 -4.60 -0.22
N LEU A 337 -7.00 -4.41 0.13
CA LEU A 337 -6.60 -3.93 1.46
C LEU A 337 -7.15 -2.53 1.74
N GLU A 338 -6.96 -1.57 0.82
CA GLU A 338 -7.42 -0.19 0.98
C GLU A 338 -8.94 -0.11 1.14
N MET A 339 -9.69 -0.74 0.23
CA MET A 339 -11.15 -0.67 0.22
C MET A 339 -11.75 -1.36 1.45
N HIS A 340 -11.20 -2.51 1.84
CA HIS A 340 -11.62 -3.21 3.05
C HIS A 340 -11.29 -2.40 4.31
N ALA A 341 -10.10 -1.82 4.40
CA ALA A 341 -9.70 -0.97 5.52
C ALA A 341 -10.52 0.34 5.60
N ALA A 342 -11.03 0.82 4.46
CA ALA A 342 -11.96 1.95 4.41
C ALA A 342 -13.39 1.58 4.86
N GLY A 343 -13.68 0.30 5.14
CA GLY A 343 -14.98 -0.18 5.60
C GLY A 343 -15.99 -0.45 4.49
N LEU A 344 -15.55 -0.53 3.22
CA LEU A 344 -16.41 -0.87 2.10
C LEU A 344 -16.58 -2.40 1.97
N ASP A 345 -17.75 -2.84 1.51
CA ASP A 345 -18.01 -4.23 1.13
C ASP A 345 -17.12 -4.61 -0.07
N THR A 346 -16.02 -5.29 0.22
CA THR A 346 -14.95 -5.55 -0.75
C THR A 346 -14.86 -7.02 -1.09
N THR A 347 -14.90 -7.33 -2.37
CA THR A 347 -14.77 -8.70 -2.91
C THR A 347 -13.57 -8.78 -3.85
N LEU A 348 -12.65 -9.69 -3.58
CA LEU A 348 -11.53 -10.02 -4.45
C LEU A 348 -11.93 -11.10 -5.45
N LEU A 349 -11.53 -10.95 -6.72
CA LEU A 349 -11.70 -11.95 -7.76
C LEU A 349 -10.40 -12.25 -8.51
N CYS A 350 -10.33 -13.45 -9.08
CA CYS A 350 -9.35 -13.72 -10.14
C CYS A 350 -9.71 -12.90 -11.39
N ASP A 351 -8.71 -12.40 -12.12
CA ASP A 351 -8.92 -11.56 -13.31
C ASP A 351 -9.90 -12.17 -14.32
N ASN A 352 -9.86 -13.49 -14.48
CA ASN A 352 -10.73 -14.22 -15.39
C ASN A 352 -12.17 -14.40 -14.89
N ALA A 353 -12.46 -14.04 -13.64
CA ALA A 353 -13.82 -14.14 -13.07
C ALA A 353 -14.68 -12.88 -13.34
N ALA A 354 -14.06 -11.80 -13.82
CA ALA A 354 -14.75 -10.52 -14.08
C ALA A 354 -15.97 -10.70 -15.01
N SER A 355 -15.85 -11.48 -16.09
CA SER A 355 -16.95 -11.79 -17.01
C SER A 355 -18.14 -12.45 -16.31
N SER A 356 -17.87 -13.47 -15.49
CA SER A 356 -18.90 -14.17 -14.73
C SER A 356 -19.64 -13.26 -13.75
N LEU A 357 -18.89 -12.37 -13.08
CA LEU A 357 -19.47 -11.40 -12.16
C LEU A 357 -20.33 -10.37 -12.91
N MET A 358 -19.84 -9.80 -14.01
CA MET A 358 -20.59 -8.82 -14.82
C MET A 358 -21.92 -9.41 -15.33
N GLN A 359 -21.91 -10.68 -15.74
CA GLN A 359 -23.10 -11.39 -16.18
C GLN A 359 -24.21 -11.44 -15.11
N THR A 360 -23.85 -11.39 -13.83
CA THR A 360 -24.84 -11.41 -12.74
C THR A 360 -25.57 -10.09 -12.53
N GLY A 361 -25.17 -9.01 -13.21
CA GLY A 361 -25.70 -7.66 -13.03
C GLY A 361 -25.26 -6.98 -11.71
N LYS A 362 -24.25 -7.52 -11.03
CA LYS A 362 -23.74 -6.95 -9.77
C LYS A 362 -22.78 -5.78 -9.98
N VAL A 363 -22.22 -5.64 -11.17
CA VAL A 363 -21.31 -4.53 -11.52
C VAL A 363 -22.12 -3.47 -12.27
N ASN A 364 -22.16 -2.27 -11.71
CA ASN A 364 -22.91 -1.14 -12.26
C ASN A 364 -22.00 -0.17 -13.01
N ILE A 365 -20.75 -0.04 -12.57
CA ILE A 365 -19.77 0.91 -13.10
C ILE A 365 -18.36 0.37 -12.90
N ILE A 366 -17.44 0.78 -13.77
CA ILE A 366 -16.04 0.40 -13.69
C ILE A 366 -15.19 1.67 -13.66
N PHE A 367 -14.30 1.75 -12.67
CA PHE A 367 -13.24 2.77 -12.61
C PHE A 367 -11.87 2.10 -12.64
N VAL A 368 -11.01 2.53 -13.55
CA VAL A 368 -9.61 2.09 -13.63
C VAL A 368 -8.69 3.30 -13.65
N GLY A 369 -7.46 3.12 -13.20
CA GLY A 369 -6.42 4.13 -13.36
C GLY A 369 -5.89 4.20 -14.78
N CYS A 370 -4.83 5.01 -14.97
CA CYS A 370 -4.18 5.15 -16.25
C CYS A 370 -2.69 5.44 -16.07
N ASP A 371 -1.85 4.83 -16.92
CA ASP A 371 -0.42 5.14 -17.00
C ASP A 371 -0.14 6.16 -18.13
N ARG A 372 -0.91 6.10 -19.24
CA ARG A 372 -0.80 7.03 -20.37
C ARG A 372 -2.09 7.06 -21.19
N VAL A 373 -2.48 8.24 -21.64
CA VAL A 373 -3.59 8.45 -22.60
C VAL A 373 -3.04 9.14 -23.85
N ALA A 374 -3.32 8.58 -25.02
CA ALA A 374 -3.02 9.19 -26.30
C ALA A 374 -4.11 10.21 -26.69
N ARG A 375 -3.80 11.10 -27.63
CA ARG A 375 -4.68 12.17 -28.12
C ARG A 375 -6.05 11.69 -28.59
N ASN A 376 -6.13 10.51 -29.20
CA ASN A 376 -7.40 9.91 -29.65
C ASN A 376 -8.23 9.31 -28.51
N GLY A 377 -7.71 9.29 -27.28
CA GLY A 377 -8.38 8.68 -26.12
C GLY A 377 -8.03 7.22 -25.84
N ASP A 378 -7.15 6.60 -26.63
CA ASP A 378 -6.62 5.28 -26.27
C ASP A 378 -5.83 5.37 -24.97
N ALA A 379 -6.08 4.44 -24.06
CA ALA A 379 -5.50 4.48 -22.72
C ALA A 379 -4.67 3.24 -22.42
N ALA A 380 -3.39 3.44 -22.08
CA ALA A 380 -2.55 2.38 -21.54
C ALA A 380 -2.70 2.30 -20.02
N ASN A 381 -2.93 1.10 -19.52
CA ASN A 381 -2.97 0.81 -18.09
C ASN A 381 -2.47 -0.61 -17.84
N LYS A 382 -2.45 -1.02 -16.59
CA LYS A 382 -2.00 -2.34 -16.16
C LYS A 382 -2.62 -3.45 -17.03
N ILE A 383 -1.76 -4.42 -17.43
CA ILE A 383 -2.18 -5.58 -18.23
C ILE A 383 -3.47 -6.20 -17.68
N GLY A 384 -4.43 -6.46 -18.55
CA GLY A 384 -5.78 -6.95 -18.24
C GLY A 384 -6.87 -5.88 -18.33
N THR A 385 -6.52 -4.60 -18.31
CA THR A 385 -7.48 -3.48 -18.38
C THR A 385 -8.28 -3.51 -19.67
N SER A 386 -7.65 -3.77 -20.82
CA SER A 386 -8.34 -3.85 -22.11
C SER A 386 -9.36 -5.00 -22.14
N ALA A 387 -9.05 -6.13 -21.51
CA ALA A 387 -9.98 -7.25 -21.39
C ALA A 387 -11.22 -6.86 -20.57
N VAL A 388 -11.03 -6.15 -19.45
CA VAL A 388 -12.16 -5.63 -18.64
C VAL A 388 -13.01 -4.66 -19.44
N ALA A 389 -12.40 -3.76 -20.23
CA ALA A 389 -13.14 -2.81 -21.08
C ALA A 389 -13.98 -3.52 -22.18
N ILE A 390 -13.42 -4.57 -22.81
CA ILE A 390 -14.14 -5.41 -23.79
C ILE A 390 -15.36 -6.07 -23.13
N LEU A 391 -15.19 -6.64 -21.94
CA LEU A 391 -16.26 -7.25 -21.16
C LEU A 391 -17.31 -6.20 -20.75
N ALA A 392 -16.89 -5.04 -20.28
CA ALA A 392 -17.77 -3.94 -19.94
C ALA A 392 -18.66 -3.54 -21.13
N LYS A 393 -18.06 -3.39 -22.31
CA LYS A 393 -18.79 -3.09 -23.55
C LYS A 393 -19.79 -4.18 -23.90
N HIS A 394 -19.41 -5.46 -23.75
CA HIS A 394 -20.31 -6.60 -24.04
C HIS A 394 -21.51 -6.61 -23.11
N TYR A 395 -21.32 -6.32 -21.82
CA TYR A 395 -22.40 -6.33 -20.83
C TYR A 395 -23.11 -4.98 -20.68
N GLY A 396 -22.72 -3.95 -21.44
CA GLY A 396 -23.32 -2.61 -21.38
C GLY A 396 -23.02 -1.85 -20.08
N ILE A 397 -21.90 -2.15 -19.44
CA ILE A 397 -21.47 -1.50 -18.20
C ILE A 397 -20.58 -0.29 -18.54
N PRO A 398 -20.84 0.91 -17.97
CA PRO A 398 -20.00 2.07 -18.21
C PRO A 398 -18.59 1.86 -17.65
N PHE A 399 -17.59 2.17 -18.49
CA PHE A 399 -16.17 2.01 -18.19
C PHE A 399 -15.48 3.37 -18.23
N TYR A 400 -14.94 3.80 -17.09
CA TYR A 400 -14.26 5.08 -16.94
C TYR A 400 -12.79 4.91 -16.62
N VAL A 401 -11.97 5.74 -17.26
CA VAL A 401 -10.54 5.87 -17.00
C VAL A 401 -10.31 7.10 -16.14
N CYS A 402 -9.76 6.94 -14.95
CA CYS A 402 -9.41 8.03 -14.02
C CYS A 402 -7.94 8.42 -14.24
N ALA A 403 -7.73 9.53 -14.93
CA ALA A 403 -6.45 9.93 -15.47
C ALA A 403 -6.11 11.38 -15.07
N PRO A 404 -5.14 11.63 -14.18
CA PRO A 404 -4.61 12.98 -14.01
C PRO A 404 -4.19 13.61 -15.34
N SER A 405 -4.36 14.90 -15.50
CA SER A 405 -4.00 15.62 -16.74
C SER A 405 -2.56 15.36 -17.20
N SER A 406 -1.66 15.10 -16.25
CA SER A 406 -0.25 14.78 -16.52
C SER A 406 -0.05 13.43 -17.25
N THR A 407 -1.05 12.56 -17.29
CA THR A 407 -1.00 11.27 -18.01
C THR A 407 -1.47 11.38 -19.46
N ILE A 408 -2.11 12.50 -19.83
CA ILE A 408 -2.59 12.74 -21.21
C ILE A 408 -1.44 13.30 -22.05
N ASP A 409 -1.09 12.57 -23.10
CA ASP A 409 0.00 12.93 -24.01
C ASP A 409 -0.55 13.27 -25.40
N MET A 410 -0.76 14.57 -25.61
CA MET A 410 -1.30 15.09 -26.88
C MET A 410 -0.32 14.95 -28.07
N SER A 411 0.94 14.59 -27.82
CA SER A 411 1.92 14.32 -28.87
C SER A 411 1.74 12.96 -29.53
N LEU A 412 1.17 11.98 -28.80
CA LEU A 412 0.89 10.64 -29.30
C LEU A 412 -0.47 10.63 -30.04
N ALA A 413 -0.47 10.29 -31.31
CA ALA A 413 -1.71 10.29 -32.10
C ALA A 413 -2.65 9.16 -31.68
N SER A 414 -2.13 8.02 -31.29
CA SER A 414 -2.89 6.83 -30.87
C SER A 414 -2.12 5.97 -29.88
N GLY A 415 -2.84 5.04 -29.26
CA GLY A 415 -2.25 4.08 -28.31
C GLY A 415 -1.19 3.14 -28.91
N ALA A 416 -1.16 3.00 -30.25
CA ALA A 416 -0.12 2.24 -30.94
C ALA A 416 1.29 2.82 -30.78
N GLU A 417 1.38 4.10 -30.44
CA GLU A 417 2.65 4.80 -30.22
C GLU A 417 3.15 4.70 -28.78
N ILE A 418 2.32 4.17 -27.86
CA ILE A 418 2.70 4.02 -26.46
C ILE A 418 3.64 2.82 -26.30
N PRO A 419 4.89 3.02 -25.81
CA PRO A 419 5.81 1.92 -25.60
C PRO A 419 5.35 1.02 -24.45
N ILE A 420 5.24 -0.28 -24.67
CA ILE A 420 4.83 -1.26 -23.66
C ILE A 420 6.05 -2.01 -23.13
N GLU A 421 6.31 -1.84 -21.84
CA GLU A 421 7.38 -2.52 -21.10
C GLU A 421 7.13 -4.03 -21.05
N GLN A 422 8.16 -4.82 -21.39
CA GLN A 422 8.17 -6.26 -21.16
C GLN A 422 8.85 -6.57 -19.83
N ARG A 423 8.21 -7.39 -19.01
CA ARG A 423 8.64 -7.72 -17.65
C ARG A 423 9.26 -9.11 -17.57
N ALA A 424 9.99 -9.36 -16.47
CA ALA A 424 10.64 -10.63 -16.21
C ALA A 424 9.64 -11.80 -16.18
N ALA A 425 10.03 -12.94 -16.74
CA ALA A 425 9.21 -14.15 -16.80
C ALA A 425 8.88 -14.70 -15.40
N GLU A 426 9.79 -14.52 -14.46
CA GLU A 426 9.71 -14.98 -13.06
C GLU A 426 8.53 -14.38 -12.33
N GLU A 427 8.09 -13.17 -12.69
CA GLU A 427 6.88 -12.57 -12.13
C GLU A 427 5.64 -13.43 -12.39
N VAL A 428 5.57 -14.07 -13.55
CA VAL A 428 4.48 -14.96 -13.93
C VAL A 428 4.65 -16.35 -13.34
N THR A 429 5.88 -16.89 -13.39
CA THR A 429 6.12 -18.32 -13.14
C THR A 429 6.51 -18.66 -11.72
N GLU A 430 6.99 -17.71 -10.92
CA GLU A 430 7.63 -17.99 -9.63
C GLU A 430 7.16 -17.06 -8.49
N MET A 431 7.05 -15.75 -8.73
CA MET A 431 6.99 -14.72 -7.69
C MET A 431 6.06 -15.02 -6.50
N TRP A 432 4.86 -15.61 -6.73
CA TRP A 432 3.87 -15.87 -5.70
C TRP A 432 3.72 -17.36 -5.35
N TYR A 433 4.60 -18.19 -5.87
CA TYR A 433 4.49 -19.63 -5.71
C TYR A 433 5.69 -20.19 -4.95
N LYS A 434 5.45 -21.20 -4.13
CA LYS A 434 6.53 -21.92 -3.41
C LYS A 434 7.49 -22.66 -4.35
N LYS A 435 7.03 -22.95 -5.58
CA LYS A 435 7.78 -23.63 -6.63
C LYS A 435 7.35 -23.03 -7.96
N ARG A 436 8.24 -23.07 -8.95
CA ARG A 436 7.93 -22.69 -10.31
C ARG A 436 6.68 -23.42 -10.83
N MET A 437 5.74 -22.65 -11.42
CA MET A 437 4.45 -23.17 -11.88
C MET A 437 4.44 -23.61 -13.34
N ALA A 438 5.39 -23.13 -14.14
CA ALA A 438 5.53 -23.51 -15.55
C ALA A 438 6.77 -24.40 -15.75
N PRO A 439 6.76 -25.36 -16.69
CA PRO A 439 7.95 -26.12 -17.06
C PRO A 439 9.09 -25.20 -17.50
N GLU A 440 10.33 -25.63 -17.26
CA GLU A 440 11.51 -24.95 -17.81
C GLU A 440 11.46 -24.92 -19.35
N GLY A 441 11.95 -23.84 -19.95
CA GLY A 441 11.97 -23.65 -21.38
C GLY A 441 10.65 -23.22 -22.04
N VAL A 442 9.56 -23.09 -21.27
CA VAL A 442 8.32 -22.49 -21.78
C VAL A 442 8.50 -20.99 -21.91
N GLY A 443 8.17 -20.43 -23.09
CA GLY A 443 8.17 -18.99 -23.33
C GLY A 443 7.11 -18.29 -22.49
N VAL A 444 7.42 -17.10 -21.96
CA VAL A 444 6.51 -16.29 -21.15
C VAL A 444 6.27 -14.95 -21.84
N TYR A 445 5.00 -14.60 -22.01
CA TYR A 445 4.56 -13.29 -22.48
C TYR A 445 4.08 -12.47 -21.28
N ASN A 446 4.83 -11.42 -20.89
CA ASN A 446 4.57 -10.65 -19.69
C ASN A 446 4.71 -9.13 -19.95
N PRO A 447 3.81 -8.52 -20.73
CA PRO A 447 3.75 -7.07 -20.83
C PRO A 447 3.25 -6.46 -19.53
N ALA A 448 3.80 -5.29 -19.16
CA ALA A 448 3.37 -4.58 -17.94
C ALA A 448 1.99 -3.95 -18.11
N PHE A 449 1.66 -3.53 -19.34
CA PHE A 449 0.47 -2.75 -19.67
C PHE A 449 -0.19 -3.33 -20.93
N ASP A 450 -1.48 -3.01 -21.11
CA ASP A 450 -2.16 -3.11 -22.39
C ASP A 450 -2.82 -1.76 -22.75
N VAL A 451 -3.19 -1.62 -24.02
CA VAL A 451 -3.85 -0.43 -24.53
C VAL A 451 -5.34 -0.74 -24.72
N THR A 452 -6.16 0.05 -24.07
CA THR A 452 -7.61 0.04 -24.24
C THR A 452 -7.99 0.99 -25.38
N ASP A 453 -8.65 0.48 -26.40
CA ASP A 453 -9.19 1.27 -27.51
C ASP A 453 -10.25 2.27 -26.97
N HIS A 454 -10.15 3.51 -27.41
CA HIS A 454 -11.03 4.60 -26.97
C HIS A 454 -12.52 4.32 -27.22
N SER A 455 -12.88 3.49 -28.20
CA SER A 455 -14.27 3.11 -28.47
C SER A 455 -14.89 2.24 -27.37
N LEU A 456 -14.06 1.67 -26.48
CA LEU A 456 -14.48 0.89 -25.32
C LEU A 456 -14.66 1.76 -24.07
N ILE A 457 -14.17 3.01 -24.09
CA ILE A 457 -14.14 3.91 -22.96
C ILE A 457 -15.36 4.82 -22.97
N THR A 458 -16.16 4.78 -21.90
CA THR A 458 -17.34 5.65 -21.74
C THR A 458 -16.93 7.08 -21.49
N GLY A 459 -15.89 7.32 -20.70
CA GLY A 459 -15.34 8.62 -20.43
C GLY A 459 -13.99 8.54 -19.72
N ILE A 460 -13.22 9.62 -19.82
CA ILE A 460 -11.96 9.83 -19.12
C ILE A 460 -12.15 10.95 -18.12
N ILE A 461 -12.02 10.61 -16.83
CA ILE A 461 -12.20 11.55 -15.71
C ILE A 461 -10.84 12.14 -15.38
N THR A 462 -10.72 13.46 -15.54
CA THR A 462 -9.55 14.24 -15.15
C THR A 462 -9.93 15.23 -14.05
N GLU A 463 -8.99 15.88 -13.41
CA GLU A 463 -9.28 16.97 -12.47
C GLU A 463 -9.93 18.18 -13.12
N ARG A 464 -9.88 18.27 -14.46
CA ARG A 464 -10.46 19.39 -15.23
C ARG A 464 -11.88 19.10 -15.71
N GLY A 465 -12.34 17.85 -15.66
CA GLY A 465 -13.65 17.44 -16.12
C GLY A 465 -13.66 16.02 -16.68
N ILE A 466 -14.84 15.58 -17.10
CA ILE A 466 -15.05 14.27 -17.72
C ILE A 466 -15.04 14.45 -19.25
N CYS A 467 -14.05 13.86 -19.89
CA CYS A 467 -13.95 13.82 -21.35
C CYS A 467 -14.73 12.64 -21.89
N THR A 468 -15.53 12.86 -22.92
CA THR A 468 -16.24 11.81 -23.70
C THR A 468 -15.87 11.93 -25.17
N ALA A 469 -16.08 10.88 -25.94
CA ALA A 469 -15.78 10.87 -27.36
C ALA A 469 -16.58 11.95 -28.14
N PRO A 470 -15.98 12.64 -29.13
CA PRO A 470 -14.60 12.51 -29.60
C PRO A 470 -13.57 13.05 -28.61
N PHE A 471 -12.64 12.22 -28.15
CA PHE A 471 -11.74 12.58 -27.03
C PHE A 471 -10.78 13.73 -27.36
N GLU A 472 -10.24 13.80 -28.59
CA GLU A 472 -9.34 14.89 -28.98
C GLU A 472 -10.01 16.27 -28.82
N ASP A 473 -11.27 16.38 -29.24
CA ASP A 473 -12.03 17.63 -29.10
C ASP A 473 -12.31 17.94 -27.62
N ALA A 474 -12.68 16.91 -26.84
CA ALA A 474 -12.93 17.05 -25.42
C ALA A 474 -11.66 17.48 -24.66
N PHE A 475 -10.50 16.90 -24.97
CA PHE A 475 -9.22 17.30 -24.39
C PHE A 475 -8.89 18.75 -24.71
N ARG A 476 -8.98 19.16 -25.98
CA ARG A 476 -8.77 20.55 -26.40
C ARG A 476 -9.72 21.52 -25.68
N ALA A 477 -10.97 21.16 -25.50
CA ALA A 477 -11.96 21.99 -24.80
C ALA A 477 -11.62 22.19 -23.32
N LEU A 478 -10.95 21.23 -22.67
CA LEU A 478 -10.45 21.32 -21.29
C LEU A 478 -9.04 21.92 -21.20
N GLY A 479 -8.44 22.37 -22.31
CA GLY A 479 -7.14 23.05 -22.34
C GLY A 479 -5.93 22.10 -22.24
N PHE A 480 -6.05 20.89 -22.79
CA PHE A 480 -4.94 19.96 -22.98
C PHE A 480 -4.14 20.23 -24.24
#